data_44b7c368e5b326a7f372c226c1619a3d
#
_entry.id   44b7c368e5b326a7f372c226c1619a3d
#
_cell.length_a   1.000
_cell.length_b   1.000
_cell.length_c   1.000
_cell.angle_alpha   90.00
_cell.angle_beta   90.00
_cell.angle_gamma   90.00
#
_symmetry.space_group_name_H-M   'P 1'
#
loop_
_entity.id
_entity.type
_entity.pdbx_description
1 polymer ?
#
loop_
_entity_poly.entity_id
_entity_poly.type
_entity_poly.pdbx_seq_one_letter_code
_entity_poly.pdbx_strand_id
1 'polypeptide(L)'
;MRGVDMQTKNGHCRLLGATIESGGVNFSLWARLASAVELLLFASPDDVAPTIVKLNPKVNRTAYYWHIWVDGIGDGQLYGFRINGPWRPYEGTRFDPQKILLDPYGVLVNFPHNYDRMAAARVGSNMHCCAKSVVVDIHNYDWEGDTMPCHPLSRSV
;
A
#
# COMPACT_ATOMS: atom_id res chain seq x y z
N MET A 1 20.88 -12.80 -9.66
CA MET A 1 19.98 -11.72 -9.18
C MET A 1 20.73 -10.91 -8.14
N ARG A 2 21.02 -9.66 -8.41
CA ARG A 2 21.71 -8.80 -7.45
C ARG A 2 20.66 -8.34 -6.45
N GLY A 3 20.78 -8.72 -5.19
CA GLY A 3 20.01 -8.10 -4.10
C GLY A 3 20.36 -6.62 -4.06
N VAL A 4 19.45 -5.79 -4.51
CA VAL A 4 19.53 -4.36 -4.24
C VAL A 4 19.37 -4.24 -2.73
N ASP A 5 20.40 -3.80 -2.05
CA ASP A 5 20.37 -3.53 -0.62
C ASP A 5 19.48 -2.30 -0.42
N MET A 6 18.16 -2.55 -0.36
CA MET A 6 17.15 -1.51 -0.28
C MET A 6 17.23 -0.86 1.09
N GLN A 7 17.69 0.38 1.12
CA GLN A 7 17.79 1.11 2.39
C GLN A 7 16.39 1.56 2.82
N THR A 8 16.13 1.38 4.11
CA THR A 8 14.86 1.79 4.72
C THR A 8 15.12 2.67 5.94
N LYS A 9 14.20 3.61 6.20
CA LYS A 9 14.19 4.45 7.40
C LYS A 9 12.86 4.27 8.14
N ASN A 10 12.76 4.78 9.34
CA ASN A 10 11.56 4.60 10.17
C ASN A 10 10.27 5.12 9.51
N GLY A 11 10.36 6.15 8.66
CA GLY A 11 9.17 6.79 8.10
C GLY A 11 8.35 7.55 9.16
N HIS A 12 7.14 7.95 8.77
CA HIS A 12 6.22 8.69 9.65
C HIS A 12 4.76 8.42 9.30
N CYS A 13 3.84 8.71 10.23
CA CYS A 13 2.41 8.45 10.12
C CYS A 13 1.57 9.69 9.72
N ARG A 14 2.16 10.74 9.13
CA ARG A 14 1.47 12.00 8.84
C ARG A 14 0.33 11.85 7.83
N LEU A 15 0.62 11.16 6.72
CA LEU A 15 -0.35 10.88 5.66
C LEU A 15 -0.47 9.38 5.50
N LEU A 16 -1.69 8.88 5.38
CA LEU A 16 -1.96 7.48 5.07
C LEU A 16 -1.76 7.22 3.57
N GLY A 17 -1.34 6.01 3.24
CA GLY A 17 -1.00 5.64 1.88
C GLY A 17 0.49 5.76 1.59
N ALA A 18 0.81 5.83 0.29
CA ALA A 18 2.16 6.05 -0.22
C ALA A 18 2.36 7.52 -0.56
N THR A 19 3.37 8.15 0.02
CA THR A 19 3.72 9.56 -0.22
C THR A 19 5.14 9.64 -0.77
N ILE A 20 5.30 10.21 -1.95
CA ILE A 20 6.61 10.45 -2.55
C ILE A 20 7.28 11.60 -1.80
N GLU A 21 8.51 11.37 -1.41
CA GLU A 21 9.38 12.34 -0.73
C GLU A 21 10.76 12.36 -1.41
N SER A 22 11.60 13.31 -1.02
CA SER A 22 12.95 13.41 -1.60
C SER A 22 13.73 12.10 -1.43
N GLY A 23 14.02 11.43 -2.54
CA GLY A 23 14.83 10.23 -2.63
C GLY A 23 14.10 8.91 -2.37
N GLY A 24 12.78 8.92 -2.09
CA GLY A 24 12.04 7.67 -1.85
C GLY A 24 10.56 7.86 -1.56
N VAL A 25 9.96 6.86 -0.96
CA VAL A 25 8.51 6.84 -0.65
C VAL A 25 8.28 6.49 0.81
N ASN A 26 7.48 7.28 1.49
CA ASN A 26 6.93 6.97 2.81
C ASN A 26 5.61 6.22 2.67
N PHE A 27 5.53 5.06 3.27
CA PHE A 27 4.29 4.28 3.37
C PHE A 27 3.73 4.38 4.78
N SER A 28 2.43 4.61 4.91
CA SER A 28 1.74 4.65 6.19
C SER A 28 0.40 3.95 6.11
N LEU A 29 0.15 3.03 7.05
CA LEU A 29 -1.03 2.18 7.11
C LEU A 29 -1.61 2.17 8.52
N TRP A 30 -2.93 2.41 8.63
CA TRP A 30 -3.63 2.18 9.89
C TRP A 30 -4.03 0.72 10.05
N ALA A 31 -3.53 0.06 11.08
CA ALA A 31 -3.84 -1.35 11.35
C ALA A 31 -3.79 -1.64 12.86
N ARG A 32 -4.88 -1.31 13.56
CA ARG A 32 -5.00 -1.36 15.02
C ARG A 32 -4.66 -2.74 15.60
N LEU A 33 -5.22 -3.80 15.02
CA LEU A 33 -5.11 -5.16 15.55
C LEU A 33 -3.99 -5.99 14.90
N ALA A 34 -3.22 -5.38 14.00
CA ALA A 34 -2.10 -6.07 13.38
C ALA A 34 -1.00 -6.39 14.38
N SER A 35 -0.52 -7.62 14.37
CA SER A 35 0.65 -8.08 15.11
C SER A 35 1.95 -7.94 14.32
N ALA A 36 1.86 -8.04 12.98
CA ALA A 36 2.97 -7.81 12.06
C ALA A 36 2.45 -7.26 10.73
N VAL A 37 3.27 -6.42 10.08
CA VAL A 37 3.01 -5.86 8.76
C VAL A 37 4.25 -6.04 7.89
N GLU A 38 4.04 -6.45 6.66
CA GLU A 38 5.05 -6.51 5.62
C GLU A 38 4.59 -5.66 4.44
N LEU A 39 5.49 -4.84 3.93
CA LEU A 39 5.35 -4.13 2.66
C LEU A 39 5.97 -5.01 1.57
N LEU A 40 5.23 -5.27 0.52
CA LEU A 40 5.65 -6.03 -0.64
C LEU A 40 5.80 -5.08 -1.83
N LEU A 41 6.98 -5.07 -2.44
CA LEU A 41 7.30 -4.24 -3.61
C LEU A 41 7.48 -5.16 -4.82
N PHE A 42 6.73 -4.89 -5.87
CA PHE A 42 6.67 -5.70 -7.08
C PHE A 42 7.34 -5.01 -8.25
N ALA A 43 8.01 -5.78 -9.10
CA ALA A 43 8.64 -5.27 -10.32
C ALA A 43 7.65 -5.12 -11.48
N SER A 44 6.57 -5.93 -11.49
CA SER A 44 5.53 -5.88 -12.53
C SER A 44 4.17 -6.32 -11.98
N PRO A 45 3.07 -6.08 -12.70
CA PRO A 45 1.73 -6.56 -12.31
C PRO A 45 1.65 -8.09 -12.12
N ASP A 46 2.38 -8.84 -12.93
CA ASP A 46 2.39 -10.31 -12.90
C ASP A 46 3.51 -10.89 -12.01
N ASP A 47 4.28 -10.03 -11.34
CA ASP A 47 5.35 -10.47 -10.43
C ASP A 47 4.77 -11.23 -9.23
N VAL A 48 5.35 -12.40 -8.95
CA VAL A 48 4.98 -13.29 -7.85
C VAL A 48 6.12 -13.47 -6.82
N ALA A 49 7.23 -12.76 -7.02
CA ALA A 49 8.41 -12.82 -6.16
C ALA A 49 8.82 -11.40 -5.67
N PRO A 50 7.95 -10.70 -4.93
CA PRO A 50 8.21 -9.33 -4.50
C PRO A 50 9.40 -9.23 -3.56
N THR A 51 10.01 -8.04 -3.52
CA THR A 51 10.88 -7.66 -2.41
C THR A 51 10.02 -7.43 -1.17
N ILE A 52 10.33 -8.15 -0.08
CA ILE A 52 9.57 -8.09 1.17
C ILE A 52 10.31 -7.25 2.19
N VAL A 53 9.68 -6.17 2.64
CA VAL A 53 10.17 -5.30 3.71
C VAL A 53 9.33 -5.54 4.96
N LYS A 54 9.93 -6.14 5.99
CA LYS A 54 9.26 -6.41 7.27
C LYS A 54 9.32 -5.18 8.16
N LEU A 55 8.18 -4.70 8.61
CA LEU A 55 8.10 -3.57 9.51
C LEU A 55 8.37 -4.01 10.96
N ASN A 56 9.33 -3.35 11.61
CA ASN A 56 9.64 -3.60 13.01
C ASN A 56 8.67 -2.79 13.90
N PRO A 57 7.82 -3.43 14.72
CA PRO A 57 6.82 -2.73 15.54
C PRO A 57 7.41 -1.77 16.58
N LYS A 58 8.71 -1.90 16.90
CA LYS A 58 9.37 -1.00 17.86
C LYS A 58 9.77 0.34 17.27
N VAL A 59 9.96 0.41 15.94
CA VAL A 59 10.45 1.62 15.25
C VAL A 59 9.55 2.06 14.08
N ASN A 60 8.79 1.13 13.49
CA ASN A 60 7.91 1.39 12.35
C ASN A 60 6.43 1.47 12.76
N ARG A 61 6.14 1.73 14.04
CA ARG A 61 4.78 1.84 14.54
C ARG A 61 4.64 2.99 15.52
N THR A 62 3.65 3.86 15.28
CA THR A 62 3.21 4.93 16.17
C THR A 62 1.73 4.70 16.50
N ALA A 63 1.41 4.31 17.74
CA ALA A 63 0.08 3.88 18.15
C ALA A 63 -0.47 2.74 17.27
N TYR A 64 -1.44 3.03 16.39
CA TYR A 64 -2.05 2.07 15.48
C TYR A 64 -1.59 2.24 14.03
N TYR A 65 -0.67 3.17 13.76
CA TYR A 65 -0.15 3.47 12.44
C TYR A 65 1.18 2.76 12.24
N TRP A 66 1.28 1.98 11.17
CA TRP A 66 2.50 1.35 10.71
C TRP A 66 3.09 2.20 9.60
N HIS A 67 4.38 2.49 9.66
CA HIS A 67 5.01 3.37 8.69
C HIS A 67 6.45 2.97 8.42
N ILE A 68 6.87 3.20 7.18
CA ILE A 68 8.24 2.94 6.73
C ILE A 68 8.55 3.84 5.54
N TRP A 69 9.76 4.35 5.52
CA TRP A 69 10.30 5.05 4.38
C TRP A 69 11.26 4.14 3.62
N VAL A 70 11.17 4.09 2.27
CA VAL A 70 11.95 3.22 1.41
C VAL A 70 12.70 4.07 0.39
N ASP A 71 14.02 3.87 0.30
CA ASP A 71 14.91 4.60 -0.59
C ASP A 71 14.82 4.14 -2.04
N GLY A 72 15.06 5.06 -2.99
CA GLY A 72 15.27 4.74 -4.40
C GLY A 72 14.05 4.27 -5.18
N ILE A 73 12.86 4.35 -4.60
CA ILE A 73 11.58 4.07 -5.29
C ILE A 73 10.76 5.36 -5.44
N GLY A 74 9.80 5.36 -6.36
CA GLY A 74 8.99 6.55 -6.65
C GLY A 74 7.74 6.23 -7.45
N ASP A 75 7.35 7.15 -8.29
CA ASP A 75 6.18 7.04 -9.16
C ASP A 75 6.20 5.74 -9.98
N GLY A 76 5.04 5.09 -10.10
CA GLY A 76 4.89 3.81 -10.81
C GLY A 76 5.27 2.57 -10.01
N GLN A 77 5.87 2.67 -8.81
CA GLN A 77 6.20 1.50 -7.99
C GLN A 77 4.94 0.74 -7.57
N LEU A 78 4.89 -0.54 -7.92
CA LEU A 78 3.81 -1.44 -7.51
C LEU A 78 4.05 -1.98 -6.09
N TYR A 79 3.01 -1.96 -5.26
CA TYR A 79 3.12 -2.43 -3.89
C TYR A 79 1.83 -3.05 -3.36
N GLY A 80 1.94 -3.71 -2.22
CA GLY A 80 0.82 -4.21 -1.42
C GLY A 80 1.28 -4.50 -0.01
N PHE A 81 0.32 -4.83 0.85
CA PHE A 81 0.60 -5.18 2.23
C PHE A 81 0.24 -6.64 2.52
N ARG A 82 1.01 -7.26 3.39
CA ARG A 82 0.67 -8.52 4.02
C ARG A 82 0.64 -8.30 5.52
N ILE A 83 -0.48 -8.64 6.16
CA ILE A 83 -0.76 -8.25 7.54
C ILE A 83 -1.11 -9.50 8.35
N ASN A 84 -0.44 -9.68 9.47
CA ASN A 84 -0.78 -10.70 10.44
C ASN A 84 -1.57 -10.10 11.61
N GLY A 85 -2.50 -10.88 12.16
CA GLY A 85 -3.38 -10.46 13.25
C GLY A 85 -4.36 -11.56 13.64
N PRO A 86 -5.35 -11.26 14.50
CA PRO A 86 -6.31 -12.26 14.96
C PRO A 86 -7.27 -12.70 13.86
N TRP A 87 -7.49 -14.01 13.77
CA TRP A 87 -8.54 -14.62 12.95
C TRP A 87 -9.75 -14.95 13.83
N ARG A 88 -10.72 -14.03 13.88
CA ARG A 88 -11.97 -14.16 14.64
C ARG A 88 -13.13 -13.61 13.81
N PRO A 89 -13.63 -14.38 12.82
CA PRO A 89 -14.66 -13.92 11.88
C PRO A 89 -15.94 -13.42 12.55
N TYR A 90 -16.33 -14.04 13.66
CA TYR A 90 -17.53 -13.65 14.43
C TYR A 90 -17.37 -12.30 15.16
N GLU A 91 -16.13 -11.86 15.41
CA GLU A 91 -15.81 -10.55 16.00
C GLU A 91 -15.44 -9.51 14.91
N GLY A 92 -15.58 -9.86 13.63
CA GLY A 92 -15.26 -9.00 12.51
C GLY A 92 -13.79 -8.94 12.11
N THR A 93 -12.89 -9.73 12.74
CA THR A 93 -11.48 -9.76 12.41
C THR A 93 -11.14 -10.97 11.55
N ARG A 94 -10.48 -10.73 10.38
CA ARG A 94 -10.17 -11.76 9.40
C ARG A 94 -8.77 -11.56 8.83
N PHE A 95 -7.76 -11.48 9.69
CA PHE A 95 -6.38 -11.36 9.25
C PHE A 95 -5.88 -12.70 8.69
N ASP A 96 -5.58 -12.74 7.41
CA ASP A 96 -4.97 -13.89 6.75
C ASP A 96 -3.55 -13.51 6.31
N PRO A 97 -2.50 -14.06 6.95
CA PRO A 97 -1.10 -13.71 6.64
C PRO A 97 -0.63 -14.19 5.27
N GLN A 98 -1.46 -14.92 4.52
CA GLN A 98 -1.17 -15.30 3.14
C GLN A 98 -1.76 -14.33 2.11
N LYS A 99 -2.61 -13.38 2.56
CA LYS A 99 -3.24 -12.39 1.69
C LYS A 99 -2.35 -11.21 1.42
N ILE A 100 -2.29 -10.83 0.17
CA ILE A 100 -1.81 -9.53 -0.26
C ILE A 100 -3.01 -8.61 -0.36
N LEU A 101 -2.91 -7.49 0.33
CA LEU A 101 -3.97 -6.50 0.46
C LEU A 101 -3.55 -5.23 -0.29
N LEU A 102 -4.51 -4.61 -0.94
CA LEU A 102 -4.38 -3.26 -1.46
C LEU A 102 -4.25 -2.25 -0.31
N ASP A 103 -3.59 -1.16 -0.58
CA ASP A 103 -3.61 -0.01 0.30
C ASP A 103 -5.00 0.65 0.25
N PRO A 104 -5.69 0.81 1.38
CA PRO A 104 -6.98 1.51 1.42
C PRO A 104 -6.90 2.97 0.96
N TYR A 105 -5.72 3.57 1.02
CA TYR A 105 -5.44 4.95 0.59
C TYR A 105 -4.68 5.02 -0.75
N GLY A 106 -4.52 3.87 -1.43
CA GLY A 106 -3.93 3.83 -2.76
C GLY A 106 -4.81 4.53 -3.79
N VAL A 107 -4.21 5.42 -4.57
CA VAL A 107 -4.94 6.23 -5.59
C VAL A 107 -5.03 5.55 -6.94
N LEU A 108 -4.14 4.59 -7.21
CA LEU A 108 -4.13 3.81 -8.44
C LEU A 108 -3.93 2.33 -8.14
N VAL A 109 -4.64 1.50 -8.89
CA VAL A 109 -4.58 0.03 -8.77
C VAL A 109 -4.24 -0.57 -10.13
N ASN A 110 -3.29 -1.48 -10.14
CA ASN A 110 -2.92 -2.26 -11.32
C ASN A 110 -3.33 -3.73 -11.13
N PHE A 111 -3.82 -4.34 -12.20
CA PHE A 111 -4.31 -5.71 -12.20
C PHE A 111 -3.34 -6.61 -12.96
N PRO A 112 -2.99 -7.80 -12.43
CA PRO A 112 -2.25 -8.80 -13.18
C PRO A 112 -3.13 -9.39 -14.31
N HIS A 113 -2.50 -10.05 -15.26
CA HIS A 113 -3.19 -10.66 -16.40
C HIS A 113 -4.23 -11.70 -15.97
N ASN A 114 -3.97 -12.41 -14.90
CA ASN A 114 -4.81 -13.49 -14.35
C ASN A 114 -5.55 -13.05 -13.07
N TYR A 115 -5.96 -11.80 -12.98
CA TYR A 115 -6.67 -11.27 -11.82
C TYR A 115 -7.89 -12.13 -11.46
N ASP A 116 -7.97 -12.57 -10.20
CA ASP A 116 -9.12 -13.27 -9.64
C ASP A 116 -9.63 -12.55 -8.38
N ARG A 117 -10.76 -11.85 -8.53
CA ARG A 117 -11.42 -11.17 -7.41
C ARG A 117 -11.84 -12.14 -6.30
N MET A 118 -12.24 -13.35 -6.64
CA MET A 118 -12.71 -14.33 -5.67
C MET A 118 -11.57 -14.86 -4.79
N ALA A 119 -10.34 -14.85 -5.29
CA ALA A 119 -9.17 -15.20 -4.49
C ALA A 119 -8.96 -14.28 -3.29
N ALA A 120 -9.40 -13.01 -3.36
CA ALA A 120 -9.34 -12.09 -2.22
C ALA A 120 -10.28 -12.49 -1.07
N ALA A 121 -11.43 -13.11 -1.38
CA ALA A 121 -12.43 -13.51 -0.39
C ALA A 121 -12.21 -14.90 0.21
N ARG A 122 -11.48 -15.79 -0.49
CA ARG A 122 -11.18 -17.14 -0.01
C ARG A 122 -9.99 -17.14 0.91
N VAL A 123 -9.90 -18.08 1.84
CA VAL A 123 -8.70 -18.30 2.68
C VAL A 123 -7.53 -18.74 1.80
N GLY A 124 -6.31 -18.34 2.17
CA GLY A 124 -5.07 -18.74 1.51
C GLY A 124 -4.50 -17.69 0.55
N SER A 125 -3.39 -18.00 -0.09
CA SER A 125 -2.63 -17.06 -0.89
C SER A 125 -3.36 -16.59 -2.15
N ASN A 126 -3.28 -15.29 -2.43
CA ASN A 126 -3.72 -14.65 -3.66
C ASN A 126 -2.54 -14.05 -4.46
N MET A 127 -1.30 -14.40 -4.12
CA MET A 127 -0.08 -13.83 -4.70
C MET A 127 -0.08 -13.80 -6.23
N HIS A 128 -0.57 -14.87 -6.86
CA HIS A 128 -0.54 -15.02 -8.31
C HIS A 128 -1.58 -14.18 -9.06
N CYS A 129 -2.60 -13.68 -8.37
CA CYS A 129 -3.77 -13.07 -9.02
C CYS A 129 -4.29 -11.81 -8.28
N CYS A 130 -3.55 -11.29 -7.31
CA CYS A 130 -3.95 -10.08 -6.60
C CYS A 130 -3.68 -8.82 -7.41
N ALA A 131 -4.59 -7.87 -7.31
CA ALA A 131 -4.33 -6.50 -7.71
C ALA A 131 -3.26 -5.87 -6.80
N LYS A 132 -2.55 -4.88 -7.31
CA LYS A 132 -1.46 -4.18 -6.62
C LYS A 132 -1.73 -2.68 -6.61
N SER A 133 -1.46 -2.01 -5.51
CA SER A 133 -1.47 -0.56 -5.44
C SER A 133 -0.26 0.00 -6.17
N VAL A 134 -0.39 1.21 -6.70
CA VAL A 134 0.67 1.91 -7.41
C VAL A 134 0.97 3.21 -6.70
N VAL A 135 2.23 3.50 -6.48
CA VAL A 135 2.70 4.81 -6.03
C VAL A 135 2.48 5.82 -7.15
N VAL A 136 1.83 6.93 -6.87
CA VAL A 136 1.53 7.98 -7.86
C VAL A 136 1.95 9.33 -7.33
N ASP A 137 2.66 10.10 -8.16
CA ASP A 137 2.93 11.51 -7.90
C ASP A 137 1.73 12.37 -8.30
N ILE A 138 0.82 12.55 -7.36
CA ILE A 138 -0.40 13.35 -7.56
C ILE A 138 -0.12 14.84 -7.77
N HIS A 139 1.08 15.33 -7.43
CA HIS A 139 1.46 16.74 -7.58
C HIS A 139 1.93 17.05 -9.01
N ASN A 140 2.39 16.04 -9.74
CA ASN A 140 2.83 16.16 -11.13
C ASN A 140 1.73 15.78 -12.13
N TYR A 141 0.49 15.56 -11.67
CA TYR A 141 -0.62 15.26 -12.57
C TYR A 141 -0.97 16.49 -13.40
N ASP A 142 -0.91 16.34 -14.72
CA ASP A 142 -1.33 17.38 -15.67
C ASP A 142 -2.86 17.39 -15.78
N TRP A 143 -3.49 18.42 -15.29
CA TRP A 143 -4.95 18.62 -15.35
C TRP A 143 -5.40 19.15 -16.73
N GLU A 144 -4.50 19.23 -17.72
CA GLU A 144 -4.83 19.68 -19.10
C GLU A 144 -5.58 21.03 -19.15
N GLY A 145 -5.31 21.90 -18.18
CA GLY A 145 -5.98 23.20 -18.05
C GLY A 145 -7.35 23.14 -17.38
N ASP A 146 -7.79 21.99 -16.88
CA ASP A 146 -9.03 21.91 -16.10
C ASP A 146 -8.94 22.72 -14.80
N THR A 147 -10.04 23.36 -14.43
CA THR A 147 -10.11 24.22 -13.24
C THR A 147 -11.26 23.77 -12.34
N MET A 148 -11.00 23.80 -11.04
CA MET A 148 -12.04 23.45 -10.07
C MET A 148 -13.25 24.38 -10.21
N PRO A 149 -14.47 23.87 -10.42
CA PRO A 149 -15.69 24.71 -10.45
C PRO A 149 -15.86 25.44 -9.12
N CYS A 150 -15.81 26.78 -9.17
CA CYS A 150 -16.05 27.61 -7.99
C CYS A 150 -17.48 28.16 -8.05
N HIS A 151 -18.40 27.52 -7.37
CA HIS A 151 -19.78 28.03 -7.25
C HIS A 151 -19.95 28.74 -5.91
N PRO A 152 -20.53 29.95 -5.88
CA PRO A 152 -20.89 30.60 -4.63
C PRO A 152 -21.92 29.74 -3.88
N LEU A 153 -21.82 29.68 -2.56
CA LEU A 153 -22.69 28.89 -1.69
C LEU A 153 -24.19 29.16 -1.93
N SER A 154 -24.55 30.39 -2.40
CA SER A 154 -25.93 30.77 -2.76
C SER A 154 -26.49 30.02 -3.99
N ARG A 155 -25.63 29.32 -4.76
CA ARG A 155 -26.01 28.49 -5.92
C ARG A 155 -25.80 27.01 -5.70
N SER A 156 -25.36 26.61 -4.51
CA SER A 156 -25.25 25.20 -4.11
C SER A 156 -26.60 24.76 -3.54
N VAL A 157 -27.30 23.92 -4.27
CA VAL A 157 -28.60 23.34 -3.86
C VAL A 157 -28.33 22.01 -3.18
#